data_83e15e342f1a05a0f8c083a30db0146a
#
_entry.id   83e15e342f1a05a0f8c083a30db0146a
#
_cell.length_a   1.000
_cell.length_b   1.000
_cell.length_c   1.000
_cell.angle_alpha   90.00
_cell.angle_beta   90.00
_cell.angle_gamma   90.00
#
_symmetry.space_group_name_H-M   'P 1'
#
loop_
_entity.id
_entity.type
_entity.pdbx_description
1 polymer ?
#
loop_
_entity_poly.entity_id
_entity_poly.type
_entity_poly.pdbx_seq_one_letter_code
_entity_poly.pdbx_strand_id
1 'polypeptide(L)'
;MEFAYCSVDDAYALAELRAKAMKPGLQKVGRFDEQRVRSRFLDSFVPADTKKILANDVLCGFFVVKHNPDHLYLDHLYVDPDYQNQGIGAAVLKHVMRLSEQMNLPIRLGALKKSRANEFYKQHGFVRTHEDAYDIYYELSPAIEVD
;
A
#
# COMPACT_ATOMS: atom_id res chain seq x y z
N MET A 1 14.19 10.27 3.82
CA MET A 1 13.20 9.47 3.02
C MET A 1 12.39 10.41 2.17
N GLU A 2 12.21 10.08 0.94
CA GLU A 2 11.51 10.90 -0.06
C GLU A 2 10.43 10.06 -0.75
N PHE A 3 9.27 10.68 -1.04
CA PHE A 3 8.22 10.11 -1.89
C PHE A 3 8.31 10.78 -3.26
N ALA A 4 8.70 10.02 -4.28
CA ALA A 4 8.98 10.55 -5.61
C ALA A 4 7.94 10.13 -6.63
N TYR A 5 7.73 10.97 -7.64
CA TYR A 5 6.83 10.65 -8.75
C TYR A 5 7.35 9.47 -9.58
N CYS A 6 6.43 8.75 -10.21
CA CYS A 6 6.73 7.63 -11.10
C CYS A 6 6.53 8.01 -12.56
N SER A 7 7.27 7.33 -13.42
CA SER A 7 7.02 7.31 -14.86
C SER A 7 6.74 5.89 -15.32
N VAL A 8 6.38 5.72 -16.59
CA VAL A 8 6.17 4.36 -17.17
C VAL A 8 7.44 3.51 -17.09
N ASP A 9 8.61 4.14 -17.07
CA ASP A 9 9.90 3.44 -17.00
C ASP A 9 10.13 2.76 -15.65
N ASP A 10 9.38 3.14 -14.62
CA ASP A 10 9.50 2.55 -13.28
C ASP A 10 8.73 1.22 -13.14
N ALA A 11 7.88 0.88 -14.10
CA ALA A 11 6.93 -0.24 -14.00
C ALA A 11 7.58 -1.56 -13.58
N TYR A 12 8.65 -1.97 -14.25
CA TYR A 12 9.27 -3.27 -13.99
C TYR A 12 9.97 -3.33 -12.62
N ALA A 13 10.65 -2.26 -12.23
CA ALA A 13 11.29 -2.21 -10.90
C ALA A 13 10.27 -2.33 -9.78
N LEU A 14 9.12 -1.67 -9.93
CA LEU A 14 8.04 -1.75 -8.95
C LEU A 14 7.37 -3.11 -8.94
N ALA A 15 7.17 -3.73 -10.10
CA ALA A 15 6.65 -5.09 -10.20
C ALA A 15 7.54 -6.11 -9.47
N GLU A 16 8.86 -6.00 -9.63
CA GLU A 16 9.83 -6.83 -8.93
C GLU A 16 9.78 -6.63 -7.42
N LEU A 17 9.70 -5.39 -6.97
CA LEU A 17 9.60 -5.06 -5.55
C LEU A 17 8.32 -5.64 -4.95
N ARG A 18 7.19 -5.50 -5.64
CA ARG A 18 5.91 -6.08 -5.22
C ARG A 18 6.00 -7.60 -5.08
N ALA A 19 6.58 -8.29 -6.07
CA ALA A 19 6.74 -9.73 -6.04
C ALA A 19 7.57 -10.18 -4.82
N LYS A 20 8.67 -9.49 -4.55
CA LYS A 20 9.54 -9.75 -3.41
C LYS A 20 8.81 -9.52 -2.07
N ALA A 21 8.06 -8.43 -1.97
CA ALA A 21 7.33 -8.07 -0.74
C ALA A 21 6.14 -9.00 -0.47
N MET A 22 5.42 -9.44 -1.52
CA MET A 22 4.24 -10.28 -1.38
C MET A 22 4.55 -11.77 -1.19
N LYS A 23 5.75 -12.20 -1.52
CA LYS A 23 6.12 -13.63 -1.53
C LYS A 23 5.80 -14.35 -0.20
N PRO A 24 6.23 -13.86 0.98
CA PRO A 24 5.95 -14.56 2.23
C PRO A 24 4.45 -14.75 2.51
N GLY A 25 3.66 -13.71 2.31
CA GLY A 25 2.22 -13.76 2.55
C GLY A 25 1.48 -14.69 1.59
N LEU A 26 1.81 -14.63 0.30
CA LEU A 26 1.19 -15.50 -0.70
C LEU A 26 1.63 -16.96 -0.54
N GLN A 27 2.88 -17.22 -0.15
CA GLN A 27 3.33 -18.57 0.16
C GLN A 27 2.58 -19.17 1.34
N LYS A 28 2.27 -18.40 2.37
CA LYS A 28 1.48 -18.84 3.53
C LYS A 28 0.11 -19.40 3.13
N VAL A 29 -0.52 -18.82 2.12
CA VAL A 29 -1.84 -19.24 1.65
C VAL A 29 -1.77 -20.16 0.42
N GLY A 30 -0.55 -20.58 0.03
CA GLY A 30 -0.35 -21.50 -1.09
C GLY A 30 -0.63 -20.92 -2.47
N ARG A 31 -0.49 -19.59 -2.63
CA ARG A 31 -0.88 -18.89 -3.86
C ARG A 31 0.22 -18.07 -4.51
N PHE A 32 1.48 -18.27 -4.14
CA PHE A 32 2.56 -17.49 -4.74
C PHE A 32 2.84 -17.97 -6.17
N ASP A 33 2.66 -17.07 -7.13
CA ASP A 33 2.99 -17.23 -8.55
C ASP A 33 3.66 -15.92 -8.98
N GLU A 34 4.96 -15.96 -9.18
CA GLU A 34 5.78 -14.79 -9.50
C GLU A 34 5.29 -14.05 -10.74
N GLN A 35 4.97 -14.78 -11.79
CA GLN A 35 4.54 -14.19 -13.05
C GLN A 35 3.20 -13.49 -12.91
N ARG A 36 2.27 -14.11 -12.20
CA ARG A 36 0.94 -13.54 -11.95
C ARG A 36 1.01 -12.27 -11.10
N VAL A 37 1.85 -12.27 -10.07
CA VAL A 37 2.05 -11.11 -9.19
C VAL A 37 2.56 -9.92 -10.02
N ARG A 38 3.54 -10.15 -10.87
CA ARG A 38 4.11 -9.12 -11.75
C ARG A 38 3.09 -8.63 -12.77
N SER A 39 2.42 -9.55 -13.46
CA SER A 39 1.46 -9.22 -14.52
C SER A 39 0.29 -8.40 -13.99
N ARG A 40 -0.24 -8.74 -12.83
CA ARG A 40 -1.34 -7.99 -12.21
C ARG A 40 -0.97 -6.54 -11.95
N PHE A 41 0.24 -6.30 -11.49
CA PHE A 41 0.71 -4.93 -11.27
C PHE A 41 0.91 -4.20 -12.59
N LEU A 42 1.61 -4.82 -13.55
CA LEU A 42 1.91 -4.21 -14.85
C LEU A 42 0.64 -3.85 -15.62
N ASP A 43 -0.38 -4.71 -15.55
CA ASP A 43 -1.66 -4.49 -16.24
C ASP A 43 -2.47 -3.32 -15.69
N SER A 44 -2.26 -2.95 -14.42
CA SER A 44 -3.03 -1.91 -13.75
C SER A 44 -2.19 -0.71 -13.31
N PHE A 45 -0.91 -0.67 -13.66
CA PHE A 45 -0.01 0.41 -13.23
C PHE A 45 -0.41 1.76 -13.83
N VAL A 46 -0.66 2.73 -12.94
CA VAL A 46 -0.94 4.12 -13.29
C VAL A 46 0.12 5.00 -12.63
N PRO A 47 1.09 5.52 -13.39
CA PRO A 47 2.16 6.34 -12.80
C PRO A 47 1.67 7.53 -12.00
N ALA A 48 0.59 8.18 -12.45
CA ALA A 48 0.03 9.35 -11.77
C ALA A 48 -0.48 9.06 -10.34
N ASP A 49 -0.90 7.81 -10.07
CA ASP A 49 -1.41 7.41 -8.75
C ASP A 49 -0.33 6.83 -7.85
N THR A 50 0.88 6.70 -8.34
CA THR A 50 1.95 5.93 -7.71
C THR A 50 3.10 6.83 -7.24
N LYS A 51 3.60 6.56 -6.05
CA LYS A 51 4.80 7.22 -5.52
C LYS A 51 5.85 6.18 -5.16
N LYS A 52 7.10 6.43 -5.58
CA LYS A 52 8.25 5.65 -5.13
C LYS A 52 8.65 6.13 -3.75
N ILE A 53 9.16 5.22 -2.93
CA ILE A 53 9.76 5.54 -1.64
C ILE A 53 11.28 5.38 -1.78
N LEU A 54 11.99 6.48 -1.63
CA LEU A 54 13.45 6.51 -1.75
C LEU A 54 14.09 6.80 -0.40
N ALA A 55 15.08 6.02 -0.04
CA ALA A 55 15.95 6.27 1.12
C ALA A 55 17.37 6.42 0.61
N ASN A 56 17.98 7.60 0.76
CA ASN A 56 19.30 7.91 0.21
C ASN A 56 19.41 7.57 -1.28
N ASP A 57 18.40 7.97 -2.05
CA ASP A 57 18.27 7.72 -3.50
C ASP A 57 18.12 6.25 -3.90
N VAL A 58 17.88 5.35 -2.93
CA VAL A 58 17.65 3.93 -3.19
C VAL A 58 16.17 3.64 -3.10
N LEU A 59 15.62 2.96 -4.11
CA LEU A 59 14.23 2.51 -4.10
C LEU A 59 14.03 1.45 -3.01
N CYS A 60 13.21 1.76 -2.02
CA CYS A 60 12.93 0.85 -0.91
C CYS A 60 11.45 0.49 -0.77
N GLY A 61 10.58 1.05 -1.58
CA GLY A 61 9.16 0.76 -1.55
C GLY A 61 8.39 1.61 -2.54
N PHE A 62 7.08 1.41 -2.55
CA PHE A 62 6.16 2.27 -3.28
C PHE A 62 4.74 2.15 -2.72
N PHE A 63 3.91 3.13 -3.04
CA PHE A 63 2.50 3.07 -2.69
C PHE A 63 1.64 3.69 -3.78
N VAL A 64 0.38 3.26 -3.84
CA VAL A 64 -0.61 3.72 -4.82
C VAL A 64 -1.84 4.21 -4.07
N VAL A 65 -2.23 5.46 -4.31
CA VAL A 65 -3.46 6.02 -3.77
C VAL A 65 -4.36 6.40 -4.94
N LYS A 66 -5.53 5.76 -5.01
CA LYS A 66 -6.56 6.10 -5.99
C LYS A 66 -7.54 7.08 -5.37
N HIS A 67 -7.80 8.18 -6.08
CA HIS A 67 -8.73 9.22 -5.65
C HIS A 67 -10.12 8.93 -6.21
N ASN A 68 -11.04 8.57 -5.33
CA ASN A 68 -12.46 8.37 -5.67
C ASN A 68 -13.30 9.52 -5.10
N PRO A 69 -14.52 9.75 -5.60
CA PRO A 69 -15.34 10.87 -5.10
C PRO A 69 -15.64 10.83 -3.61
N ASP A 70 -15.76 9.63 -3.03
CA ASP A 70 -16.19 9.43 -1.64
C ASP A 70 -15.14 8.77 -0.74
N HIS A 71 -13.96 8.41 -1.29
CA HIS A 71 -12.88 7.82 -0.49
C HIS A 71 -11.55 7.83 -1.22
N LEU A 72 -10.47 7.73 -0.45
CA LEU A 72 -9.14 7.41 -0.96
C LEU A 72 -8.94 5.91 -0.84
N TYR A 73 -8.44 5.26 -1.89
CA TYR A 73 -8.14 3.83 -1.84
C TYR A 73 -6.63 3.63 -1.88
N LEU A 74 -6.08 3.13 -0.77
CA LEU A 74 -4.67 2.73 -0.71
C LEU A 74 -4.57 1.34 -1.33
N ASP A 75 -4.31 1.30 -2.63
CA ASP A 75 -4.36 0.08 -3.43
C ASP A 75 -3.12 -0.79 -3.23
N HIS A 76 -1.95 -0.14 -3.08
CA HIS A 76 -0.69 -0.82 -2.82
C HIS A 76 0.12 -0.04 -1.80
N LEU A 77 0.77 -0.78 -0.91
CA LEU A 77 1.81 -0.27 -0.03
C LEU A 77 2.80 -1.41 0.18
N TYR A 78 3.95 -1.31 -0.45
CA TYR A 78 4.98 -2.32 -0.35
C TYR A 78 6.31 -1.71 0.05
N VAL A 79 6.97 -2.36 1.00
CA VAL A 79 8.32 -2.02 1.45
C VAL A 79 9.21 -3.22 1.16
N ASP A 80 10.34 -2.98 0.51
CA ASP A 80 11.33 -4.03 0.25
C ASP A 80 11.67 -4.70 1.60
N PRO A 81 11.64 -6.05 1.67
CA PRO A 81 11.95 -6.76 2.92
C PRO A 81 13.25 -6.34 3.59
N ASP A 82 14.25 -5.89 2.82
CA ASP A 82 15.53 -5.41 3.37
C ASP A 82 15.41 -4.08 4.11
N TYR A 83 14.28 -3.38 3.94
CA TYR A 83 14.02 -2.06 4.54
C TYR A 83 12.83 -2.07 5.50
N GLN A 84 12.23 -3.22 5.76
CA GLN A 84 11.11 -3.35 6.71
C GLN A 84 11.58 -3.11 8.14
N ASN A 85 10.63 -2.79 9.03
CA ASN A 85 10.86 -2.50 10.45
C ASN A 85 11.70 -1.22 10.70
N GLN A 86 11.68 -0.29 9.76
CA GLN A 86 12.36 1.01 9.87
C GLN A 86 11.40 2.21 9.88
N GLY A 87 10.11 1.95 10.06
CA GLY A 87 9.08 2.99 10.13
C GLY A 87 8.63 3.55 8.80
N ILE A 88 9.01 2.95 7.67
CA ILE A 88 8.66 3.43 6.31
C ILE A 88 7.16 3.34 6.08
N GLY A 89 6.54 2.19 6.38
CA GLY A 89 5.11 2.01 6.23
C GLY A 89 4.30 2.99 7.07
N ALA A 90 4.73 3.24 8.30
CA ALA A 90 4.09 4.21 9.19
C ALA A 90 4.18 5.64 8.62
N ALA A 91 5.30 5.99 8.01
CA ALA A 91 5.47 7.30 7.38
C ALA A 91 4.54 7.47 6.18
N VAL A 92 4.35 6.41 5.37
CA VAL A 92 3.39 6.42 4.27
C VAL A 92 1.96 6.60 4.78
N LEU A 93 1.57 5.87 5.83
CA LEU A 93 0.23 6.00 6.41
C LEU A 93 -0.02 7.41 6.93
N LYS A 94 0.96 8.03 7.58
CA LYS A 94 0.84 9.44 8.03
C LYS A 94 0.60 10.38 6.85
N HIS A 95 1.31 10.18 5.75
CA HIS A 95 1.12 10.97 4.54
C HIS A 95 -0.29 10.82 3.98
N VAL A 96 -0.78 9.59 3.86
CA VAL A 96 -2.14 9.30 3.36
C VAL A 96 -3.20 9.83 4.31
N MET A 97 -2.98 9.74 5.62
CA MET A 97 -3.88 10.31 6.64
C MET A 97 -4.01 11.82 6.50
N ARG A 98 -2.90 12.52 6.20
CA ARG A 98 -2.95 13.97 5.93
C ARG A 98 -3.79 14.29 4.70
N LEU A 99 -3.65 13.51 3.64
CA LEU A 99 -4.50 13.66 2.45
C LEU A 99 -5.97 13.44 2.80
N SER A 100 -6.27 12.41 3.57
CA SER A 100 -7.62 12.09 4.05
C SER A 100 -8.22 13.26 4.81
N GLU A 101 -7.48 13.87 5.73
CA GLU A 101 -7.92 15.03 6.52
C GLU A 101 -8.14 16.25 5.64
N GLN A 102 -7.22 16.54 4.71
CA GLN A 102 -7.32 17.67 3.80
C GLN A 102 -8.55 17.58 2.90
N MET A 103 -8.86 16.38 2.43
CA MET A 103 -9.97 16.13 1.51
C MET A 103 -11.26 15.76 2.23
N ASN A 104 -11.20 15.50 3.54
CA ASN A 104 -12.32 15.01 4.35
C ASN A 104 -12.94 13.74 3.77
N LEU A 105 -12.07 12.78 3.39
CA LEU A 105 -12.46 11.50 2.82
C LEU A 105 -11.85 10.35 3.63
N PRO A 106 -12.59 9.25 3.87
CA PRO A 106 -12.01 8.08 4.51
C PRO A 106 -10.99 7.38 3.60
N ILE A 107 -10.09 6.64 4.23
CA ILE A 107 -9.13 5.77 3.54
C ILE A 107 -9.69 4.35 3.60
N ARG A 108 -9.72 3.66 2.46
CA ARG A 108 -10.07 2.25 2.36
C ARG A 108 -8.91 1.46 1.78
N LEU A 109 -8.79 0.21 2.21
CA LEU A 109 -7.75 -0.70 1.71
C LEU A 109 -8.15 -2.15 1.93
N GLY A 110 -7.44 -3.06 1.25
CA GLY A 110 -7.53 -4.49 1.46
C GLY A 110 -6.16 -5.08 1.80
N ALA A 111 -6.12 -6.10 2.64
CA ALA A 111 -4.91 -6.81 3.00
C ALA A 111 -5.11 -8.30 2.84
N LEU A 112 -4.12 -9.00 2.28
CA LEU A 112 -4.17 -10.44 2.11
C LEU A 112 -4.36 -11.12 3.47
N LYS A 113 -5.30 -12.06 3.57
CA LYS A 113 -5.53 -12.84 4.79
C LYS A 113 -4.22 -13.49 5.26
N LYS A 114 -4.01 -13.52 6.58
CA LYS A 114 -2.83 -14.08 7.25
C LYS A 114 -1.52 -13.31 7.01
N SER A 115 -1.58 -12.17 6.30
CA SER A 115 -0.38 -11.33 6.15
C SER A 115 -0.17 -10.45 7.37
N ARG A 116 1.09 -10.01 7.55
CA ARG A 116 1.48 -9.10 8.64
C ARG A 116 0.83 -7.72 8.50
N ALA A 117 0.43 -7.34 7.29
CA ALA A 117 -0.21 -6.07 7.01
C ALA A 117 -1.49 -5.88 7.84
N ASN A 118 -2.24 -6.95 8.13
CA ASN A 118 -3.46 -6.87 8.93
C ASN A 118 -3.21 -6.25 10.30
N GLU A 119 -2.20 -6.72 11.04
CA GLU A 119 -1.84 -6.17 12.33
C GLU A 119 -1.33 -4.73 12.23
N PHE A 120 -0.55 -4.45 11.20
CA PHE A 120 -0.03 -3.12 10.92
C PHE A 120 -1.15 -2.10 10.76
N TYR A 121 -2.16 -2.40 9.94
CA TYR A 121 -3.28 -1.49 9.73
C TYR A 121 -4.14 -1.33 10.97
N LYS A 122 -4.41 -2.40 11.71
CA LYS A 122 -5.14 -2.34 12.97
C LYS A 122 -4.44 -1.45 14.00
N GLN A 123 -3.11 -1.57 14.12
CA GLN A 123 -2.31 -0.75 15.03
C GLN A 123 -2.39 0.73 14.70
N HIS A 124 -2.65 1.07 13.44
CA HIS A 124 -2.79 2.46 12.99
C HIS A 124 -4.24 2.97 12.98
N GLY A 125 -5.14 2.23 13.61
CA GLY A 125 -6.53 2.68 13.81
C GLY A 125 -7.50 2.28 12.72
N PHE A 126 -7.08 1.49 11.73
CA PHE A 126 -7.98 0.99 10.69
C PHE A 126 -8.94 -0.04 11.29
N VAL A 127 -10.21 0.04 10.89
CA VAL A 127 -11.28 -0.84 11.36
C VAL A 127 -11.70 -1.77 10.24
N ARG A 128 -11.78 -3.07 10.53
CA ARG A 128 -12.24 -4.07 9.58
C ARG A 128 -13.69 -3.79 9.19
N THR A 129 -13.97 -3.82 7.88
CA THR A 129 -15.32 -3.64 7.34
C THR A 129 -15.93 -4.94 6.85
N HIS A 130 -15.20 -5.73 6.06
CA HIS A 130 -15.67 -6.99 5.49
C HIS A 130 -14.47 -7.81 4.99
N GLU A 131 -14.75 -8.99 4.46
CA GLU A 131 -13.73 -9.83 3.84
C GLU A 131 -14.31 -10.55 2.62
N ASP A 132 -13.43 -10.99 1.74
CA ASP A 132 -13.77 -11.91 0.66
C ASP A 132 -12.94 -13.21 0.81
N ALA A 133 -12.79 -13.98 -0.27
CA ALA A 133 -12.08 -15.25 -0.23
C ALA A 133 -10.59 -15.10 0.18
N TYR A 134 -9.97 -13.98 -0.18
CA TYR A 134 -8.52 -13.81 -0.05
C TYR A 134 -8.09 -12.64 0.80
N ASP A 135 -8.93 -11.59 0.89
CA ASP A 135 -8.56 -10.33 1.52
C ASP A 135 -9.51 -9.95 2.65
N ILE A 136 -8.96 -9.18 3.59
CA ILE A 136 -9.72 -8.49 4.63
C ILE A 136 -9.65 -7.00 4.32
N TYR A 137 -10.81 -6.31 4.39
CA TYR A 137 -10.93 -4.89 4.06
C TYR A 137 -11.06 -4.03 5.29
N TYR A 138 -10.47 -2.84 5.21
CA TYR A 138 -10.38 -1.89 6.33
C TYR A 138 -10.74 -0.49 5.88
N GLU A 139 -11.17 0.32 6.84
CA GLU A 139 -11.44 1.75 6.64
C GLU A 139 -10.91 2.55 7.81
N LEU A 140 -10.40 3.73 7.51
CA LEU A 140 -10.04 4.74 8.51
C LEU A 140 -10.72 6.05 8.14
N SER A 141 -11.58 6.56 9.03
CA SER A 141 -12.23 7.87 8.85
C SER A 141 -11.22 8.99 9.11
N PRO A 142 -11.36 10.15 8.43
CA PRO A 142 -10.48 11.27 8.70
C PRO A 142 -10.66 11.75 10.13
N ALA A 143 -9.58 12.29 10.72
CA ALA A 143 -9.63 12.85 12.06
C ALA A 143 -10.62 14.04 12.08
N ILE A 144 -11.48 14.07 13.12
CA ILE A 144 -12.40 15.16 13.33
C ILE A 144 -11.71 16.17 14.24
N GLU A 145 -11.57 17.42 13.77
CA GLU A 145 -11.14 18.51 14.65
C GLU A 145 -12.29 18.85 15.59
N VAL A 146 -12.01 18.75 16.88
CA VAL A 146 -12.96 19.17 17.93
C VAL A 146 -12.47 20.50 18.47
N ASP A 147 -13.22 21.53 18.22
CA ASP A 147 -12.94 22.86 18.77
C ASP A 147 -13.26 22.93 20.27
#